data_4620f96722ecc796612df406015f5dd1
#
_entry.id   4620f96722ecc796612df406015f5dd1
#
_cell.length_a   1.000
_cell.length_b   1.000
_cell.length_c   1.000
_cell.angle_alpha   90.00
_cell.angle_beta   90.00
_cell.angle_gamma   90.00
#
_symmetry.space_group_name_H-M   'P 1'
#
loop_
_entity.id
_entity.type
_entity.pdbx_description
1 polymer ?
#
loop_
_entity_poly.entity_id
_entity_poly.type
_entity_poly.pdbx_seq_one_letter_code
_entity_poly.pdbx_strand_id
1 'polypeptide(L)'
;MATYDPFRDLDRLASSLFDTRRGPRRMPMDLYRDGDHYVLSADLPGIDPGSVDIDVDGQLLTIRAERTLPSGDGVDWITREREGASFLRQLNLGQGVDTERIAASYSNGVLSVTIPVSERAKPRKIAVATDSDGSIIQAHENSDAPQPVDQ
;
A
#
# COMPACT_ATOMS: atom_id res chain seq x y z
N MET A 1 42.72 43.58 10.39
CA MET A 1 41.71 43.94 9.38
C MET A 1 41.11 42.66 8.83
N ALA A 2 39.90 42.34 9.19
CA ALA A 2 39.22 41.20 8.64
C ALA A 2 38.76 41.58 7.22
N THR A 3 39.31 40.91 6.21
CA THR A 3 38.92 41.07 4.82
C THR A 3 37.50 40.53 4.67
N TYR A 4 36.56 41.42 4.46
CA TYR A 4 35.18 41.08 4.12
C TYR A 4 35.20 40.44 2.73
N ASP A 5 34.97 39.11 2.65
CA ASP A 5 34.88 38.35 1.41
C ASP A 5 33.40 38.05 1.13
N PRO A 6 32.76 38.82 0.22
CA PRO A 6 31.33 38.68 -0.07
C PRO A 6 31.01 37.35 -0.74
N PHE A 7 32.00 36.64 -1.27
CA PHE A 7 31.77 35.34 -1.91
C PHE A 7 31.66 34.18 -0.88
N ARG A 8 32.25 34.32 0.31
CA ARG A 8 32.11 33.34 1.39
C ARG A 8 30.71 33.29 1.99
N ASP A 9 30.02 34.45 2.00
CA ASP A 9 28.66 34.54 2.49
C ASP A 9 27.65 34.00 1.48
N LEU A 10 27.93 34.13 0.17
CA LEU A 10 27.18 33.52 -0.91
C LEU A 10 27.33 32.00 -0.91
N ASP A 11 28.53 31.47 -0.66
CA ASP A 11 28.75 30.02 -0.52
C ASP A 11 28.02 29.44 0.68
N ARG A 12 27.97 30.16 1.79
CA ARG A 12 27.18 29.74 2.98
C ARG A 12 25.69 29.77 2.72
N LEU A 13 25.18 30.78 2.03
CA LEU A 13 23.78 30.86 1.62
C LEU A 13 23.43 29.77 0.60
N ALA A 14 24.29 29.55 -0.39
CA ALA A 14 24.12 28.46 -1.34
C ALA A 14 24.11 27.11 -0.63
N SER A 15 25.06 26.88 0.28
CA SER A 15 25.12 25.64 1.07
C SER A 15 23.87 25.45 1.94
N SER A 16 23.34 26.52 2.55
CA SER A 16 22.10 26.43 3.34
C SER A 16 20.86 26.20 2.50
N LEU A 17 20.82 26.69 1.27
CA LEU A 17 19.73 26.43 0.33
C LEU A 17 19.80 24.99 -0.25
N PHE A 18 21.00 24.43 -0.34
CA PHE A 18 21.19 23.02 -0.71
C PHE A 18 21.01 22.06 0.47
N ASP A 19 21.18 22.53 1.71
CA ASP A 19 21.01 21.73 2.94
C ASP A 19 19.54 21.45 3.28
N THR A 20 18.58 22.13 2.65
CA THR A 20 17.15 21.81 2.73
C THR A 20 16.79 20.46 2.09
N ARG A 21 17.76 19.75 1.50
CA ARG A 21 17.59 18.41 0.94
C ARG A 21 17.86 17.28 1.93
N ARG A 22 18.09 17.57 3.21
CA ARG A 22 18.41 16.55 4.23
C ARG A 22 17.20 15.82 4.82
N GLY A 23 15.99 16.13 4.39
CA GLY A 23 14.80 15.37 4.79
C GLY A 23 14.71 14.00 4.09
N PRO A 24 13.89 13.08 4.62
CA PRO A 24 13.62 11.81 3.95
C PRO A 24 13.11 12.04 2.54
N ARG A 25 13.70 11.34 1.58
CA ARG A 25 13.24 11.41 0.18
C ARG A 25 11.93 10.64 0.03
N ARG A 26 11.08 11.16 -0.85
CA ARG A 26 9.92 10.41 -1.30
C ARG A 26 10.40 9.26 -2.18
N MET A 27 9.86 8.06 -1.93
CA MET A 27 10.00 6.93 -2.85
C MET A 27 8.83 6.96 -3.84
N PRO A 28 9.08 6.87 -5.15
CA PRO A 28 8.02 6.63 -6.11
C PRO A 28 7.35 5.29 -5.81
N MET A 29 6.02 5.26 -5.83
CA MET A 29 5.31 4.04 -5.55
C MET A 29 3.99 3.98 -6.32
N ASP A 30 3.60 2.77 -6.67
CA ASP A 30 2.29 2.41 -7.17
C ASP A 30 1.54 1.61 -6.11
N LEU A 31 0.23 1.80 -6.04
CA LEU A 31 -0.67 1.00 -5.21
C LEU A 31 -1.86 0.59 -6.07
N TYR A 32 -2.08 -0.71 -6.19
CA TYR A 32 -3.21 -1.26 -6.95
C TYR A 32 -3.85 -2.43 -6.21
N ARG A 33 -5.08 -2.74 -6.60
CA ARG A 33 -5.80 -3.90 -6.10
C ARG A 33 -5.73 -5.04 -7.10
N ASP A 34 -5.38 -6.21 -6.62
CA ASP A 34 -5.38 -7.45 -7.37
C ASP A 34 -6.20 -8.50 -6.60
N GLY A 35 -7.41 -8.75 -7.10
CA GLY A 35 -8.35 -9.68 -6.45
C GLY A 35 -8.68 -9.29 -5.01
N ASP A 36 -8.23 -10.09 -4.07
CA ASP A 36 -8.47 -9.97 -2.63
C ASP A 36 -7.29 -9.40 -1.85
N HIS A 37 -6.34 -8.76 -2.52
CA HIS A 37 -5.23 -8.07 -1.88
C HIS A 37 -4.88 -6.77 -2.61
N TYR A 38 -4.19 -5.89 -1.90
CA TYR A 38 -3.54 -4.72 -2.47
C TYR A 38 -2.06 -5.00 -2.61
N VAL A 39 -1.46 -4.48 -3.68
CA VAL A 39 -0.02 -4.53 -3.92
C VAL A 39 0.51 -3.12 -3.98
N LEU A 40 1.50 -2.84 -3.15
CA LEU A 40 2.29 -1.62 -3.18
C LEU A 40 3.64 -1.96 -3.78
N SER A 41 4.06 -1.24 -4.80
CA SER A 41 5.38 -1.35 -5.40
C SER A 41 6.11 -0.03 -5.24
N ALA A 42 7.30 -0.04 -4.65
CA ALA A 42 8.09 1.17 -4.41
C ALA A 42 9.50 1.04 -4.98
N ASP A 43 9.93 2.07 -5.69
CA ASP A 43 11.26 2.13 -6.29
C ASP A 43 12.31 2.56 -5.26
N LEU A 44 13.20 1.63 -4.92
CA LEU A 44 14.26 1.82 -3.95
C LEU A 44 15.59 1.26 -4.47
N PRO A 45 16.10 1.76 -5.61
CA PRO A 45 17.31 1.22 -6.19
C PRO A 45 18.54 1.52 -5.33
N GLY A 46 19.37 0.50 -5.14
CA GLY A 46 20.64 0.63 -4.44
C GLY A 46 20.55 0.80 -2.94
N ILE A 47 19.42 0.46 -2.32
CA ILE A 47 19.32 0.35 -0.86
C ILE A 47 19.98 -0.93 -0.37
N ASP A 48 20.33 -0.94 0.90
CA ASP A 48 20.61 -2.17 1.63
C ASP A 48 19.28 -2.83 2.02
N PRO A 49 18.97 -4.05 1.54
CA PRO A 49 17.73 -4.73 1.92
C PRO A 49 17.54 -4.88 3.43
N GLY A 50 18.65 -5.01 4.18
CA GLY A 50 18.63 -5.06 5.64
C GLY A 50 18.24 -3.74 6.31
N SER A 51 18.24 -2.61 5.57
CA SER A 51 17.82 -1.32 6.08
C SER A 51 16.32 -1.06 5.91
N VAL A 52 15.60 -1.94 5.20
CA VAL A 52 14.15 -1.80 5.02
C VAL A 52 13.44 -2.14 6.31
N ASP A 53 12.71 -1.18 6.82
CA ASP A 53 11.89 -1.29 8.02
C ASP A 53 10.44 -0.96 7.65
N ILE A 54 9.52 -1.87 7.99
CA ILE A 54 8.10 -1.75 7.69
C ILE A 54 7.32 -1.95 8.97
N ASP A 55 6.69 -0.88 9.43
CA ASP A 55 5.86 -0.85 10.63
C ASP A 55 4.39 -0.65 10.29
N VAL A 56 3.53 -1.26 11.08
CA VAL A 56 2.09 -1.00 11.05
C VAL A 56 1.63 -0.64 12.45
N ASP A 57 1.18 0.58 12.62
CA ASP A 57 0.56 1.07 13.85
C ASP A 57 -0.92 1.36 13.59
N GLY A 58 -1.78 0.49 14.08
CA GLY A 58 -3.21 0.51 13.78
C GLY A 58 -3.46 0.36 12.27
N GLN A 59 -3.74 1.47 11.58
CA GLN A 59 -3.95 1.53 10.13
C GLN A 59 -2.84 2.28 9.40
N LEU A 60 -1.84 2.76 10.09
CA LEU A 60 -0.75 3.50 9.50
C LEU A 60 0.40 2.55 9.16
N LEU A 61 0.61 2.33 7.87
CA LEU A 61 1.78 1.64 7.35
C LEU A 61 2.91 2.65 7.18
N THR A 62 4.06 2.37 7.76
CA THR A 62 5.27 3.19 7.63
C THR A 62 6.38 2.34 7.02
N ILE A 63 6.96 2.82 5.94
CA ILE A 63 8.09 2.19 5.26
C ILE A 63 9.28 3.13 5.38
N ARG A 64 10.40 2.61 5.89
CA ARG A 64 11.70 3.29 5.97
C ARG A 64 12.73 2.47 5.21
N ALA A 65 13.66 3.14 4.57
CA ALA A 65 14.80 2.50 3.93
C ALA A 65 15.97 3.47 3.83
N GLU A 66 17.19 2.94 3.78
CA GLU A 66 18.39 3.74 3.66
C GLU A 66 19.25 3.26 2.48
N ARG A 67 19.79 4.23 1.76
CA ARG A 67 20.80 4.02 0.74
C ARG A 67 22.11 4.63 1.20
N THR A 68 23.01 3.77 1.66
CA THR A 68 24.36 4.16 2.00
C THR A 68 25.25 4.01 0.78
N LEU A 69 26.16 4.96 0.61
CA LEU A 69 27.18 4.87 -0.40
C LEU A 69 28.54 4.61 0.28
N PRO A 70 29.43 3.84 -0.37
CA PRO A 70 30.77 3.67 0.17
C PRO A 70 31.41 5.03 0.43
N SER A 71 31.86 5.27 1.66
CA SER A 71 32.73 6.38 1.96
C SER A 71 34.14 5.94 1.63
N GLY A 72 34.75 6.57 0.65
CA GLY A 72 36.12 6.25 0.28
C GLY A 72 37.08 7.09 1.08
N ASP A 73 37.53 6.61 2.23
CA ASP A 73 38.77 7.14 2.83
C ASP A 73 39.94 6.80 1.90
N GLY A 74 40.60 7.83 1.34
CA GLY A 74 41.71 7.66 0.40
C GLY A 74 41.33 7.44 -1.05
N VAL A 75 40.08 7.74 -1.42
CA VAL A 75 39.61 7.73 -2.83
C VAL A 75 39.53 9.16 -3.36
N ASP A 76 40.23 9.40 -4.45
CA ASP A 76 40.14 10.67 -5.22
C ASP A 76 38.97 10.60 -6.20
N TRP A 77 37.88 11.30 -5.89
CA TRP A 77 36.69 11.33 -6.73
C TRP A 77 36.90 12.22 -7.96
N ILE A 78 36.76 11.67 -9.15
CA ILE A 78 36.72 12.45 -10.40
C ILE A 78 35.33 13.01 -10.60
N THR A 79 34.31 12.23 -10.34
CA THR A 79 32.88 12.62 -10.38
C THR A 79 32.09 11.84 -9.34
N ARG A 80 31.21 12.54 -8.62
CA ARG A 80 30.33 11.91 -7.63
C ARG A 80 28.92 12.49 -7.75
N GLU A 81 28.06 11.79 -8.48
CA GLU A 81 26.65 12.18 -8.70
C GLU A 81 25.68 11.38 -7.85
N ARG A 82 26.09 10.20 -7.38
CA ARG A 82 25.25 9.37 -6.51
C ARG A 82 25.25 9.94 -5.11
N GLU A 83 24.05 10.02 -4.54
CA GLU A 83 23.85 10.49 -3.16
C GLU A 83 23.31 9.36 -2.29
N GLY A 84 23.77 9.29 -1.05
CA GLY A 84 23.11 8.54 0.01
C GLY A 84 21.75 9.18 0.29
N ALA A 85 20.76 8.40 0.71
CA ALA A 85 19.43 8.90 1.04
C ALA A 85 18.75 8.04 2.09
N SER A 86 17.99 8.68 2.97
CA SER A 86 16.95 8.02 3.73
C SER A 86 15.61 8.21 3.03
N PHE A 87 14.80 7.17 3.03
CA PHE A 87 13.46 7.17 2.44
C PHE A 87 12.43 6.95 3.55
N LEU A 88 11.32 7.66 3.45
CA LEU A 88 10.19 7.51 4.35
C LEU A 88 8.90 7.58 3.53
N ARG A 89 8.03 6.60 3.73
CA ARG A 89 6.66 6.61 3.21
C ARG A 89 5.70 6.21 4.30
N GLN A 90 4.62 6.98 4.43
CA GLN A 90 3.51 6.64 5.29
C GLN A 90 2.24 6.52 4.46
N LEU A 91 1.45 5.49 4.74
CA LEU A 91 0.22 5.19 4.05
C LEU A 91 -0.86 4.81 5.06
N ASN A 92 -2.00 5.46 4.99
CA ASN A 92 -3.15 5.04 5.77
C ASN A 92 -3.85 3.89 5.05
N LEU A 93 -3.82 2.73 5.67
CA LEU A 93 -4.52 1.53 5.21
C LEU A 93 -5.98 1.69 5.63
N GLY A 94 -6.91 1.69 4.69
CA GLY A 94 -8.34 1.74 5.02
C GLY A 94 -8.78 0.59 5.93
N GLN A 95 -9.97 0.70 6.50
CA GLN A 95 -10.60 -0.43 7.20
C GLN A 95 -10.86 -1.55 6.19
N GLY A 96 -10.70 -2.77 6.62
CA GLY A 96 -10.97 -3.95 5.79
C GLY A 96 -9.73 -4.60 5.19
N VAL A 97 -8.54 -4.22 5.63
CA VAL A 97 -7.30 -4.94 5.36
C VAL A 97 -6.89 -5.80 6.55
N ASP A 98 -6.13 -6.86 6.28
CA ASP A 98 -5.57 -7.73 7.29
C ASP A 98 -4.11 -7.35 7.52
N THR A 99 -3.88 -6.54 8.54
CA THR A 99 -2.54 -6.02 8.86
C THR A 99 -1.59 -7.08 9.40
N GLU A 100 -2.11 -8.19 9.93
CA GLU A 100 -1.29 -9.27 10.48
C GLU A 100 -0.68 -10.17 9.39
N ARG A 101 -1.27 -10.13 8.19
CA ARG A 101 -0.81 -10.93 7.05
C ARG A 101 -0.14 -10.11 5.95
N ILE A 102 0.31 -8.90 6.27
CA ILE A 102 1.11 -8.11 5.34
C ILE A 102 2.43 -8.83 5.10
N ALA A 103 2.81 -8.96 3.83
CA ALA A 103 4.07 -9.55 3.41
C ALA A 103 4.84 -8.57 2.53
N ALA A 104 6.16 -8.60 2.62
CA ALA A 104 7.02 -7.75 1.81
C ALA A 104 8.16 -8.54 1.20
N SER A 105 8.57 -8.15 0.00
CA SER A 105 9.72 -8.67 -0.70
C SER A 105 10.47 -7.56 -1.42
N TYR A 106 11.78 -7.69 -1.54
CA TYR A 106 12.62 -6.75 -2.26
C TYR A 106 13.40 -7.47 -3.35
N SER A 107 13.27 -7.01 -4.59
CA SER A 107 13.97 -7.58 -5.73
C SER A 107 14.24 -6.51 -6.80
N ASN A 108 15.41 -6.54 -7.40
CA ASN A 108 15.78 -5.67 -8.53
C ASN A 108 15.56 -4.16 -8.27
N GLY A 109 15.72 -3.71 -7.05
CA GLY A 109 15.52 -2.30 -6.70
C GLY A 109 14.08 -1.92 -6.42
N VAL A 110 13.15 -2.88 -6.38
CA VAL A 110 11.73 -2.65 -6.11
C VAL A 110 11.34 -3.37 -4.82
N LEU A 111 10.75 -2.63 -3.91
CA LEU A 111 10.06 -3.17 -2.73
C LEU A 111 8.59 -3.44 -3.10
N SER A 112 8.16 -4.67 -2.93
CA SER A 112 6.77 -5.08 -3.13
C SER A 112 6.15 -5.45 -1.78
N VAL A 113 5.02 -4.81 -1.44
CA VAL A 113 4.28 -5.07 -0.20
C VAL A 113 2.89 -5.55 -0.56
N THR A 114 2.54 -6.76 -0.12
CA THR A 114 1.21 -7.36 -0.33
C THR A 114 0.38 -7.17 0.94
N ILE A 115 -0.79 -6.59 0.79
CA ILE A 115 -1.71 -6.24 1.88
C ILE A 115 -3.04 -6.96 1.63
N PRO A 116 -3.33 -8.08 2.31
CA PRO A 116 -4.56 -8.84 2.11
C PRO A 116 -5.80 -8.08 2.57
N VAL A 117 -6.91 -8.29 1.87
CA VAL A 117 -8.23 -7.86 2.33
C VAL A 117 -8.68 -8.76 3.47
N SER A 118 -9.17 -8.17 4.54
CA SER A 118 -9.72 -8.90 5.68
C SER A 118 -10.92 -9.76 5.25
N GLU A 119 -11.02 -10.98 5.78
CA GLU A 119 -12.15 -11.88 5.50
C GLU A 119 -13.51 -11.24 5.83
N ARG A 120 -13.55 -10.36 6.85
CA ARG A 120 -14.76 -9.62 7.21
C ARG A 120 -15.17 -8.58 6.19
N ALA A 121 -14.25 -8.11 5.38
CA ALA A 121 -14.48 -7.10 4.34
C ALA A 121 -14.78 -7.72 2.98
N LYS A 122 -14.69 -9.04 2.83
CA LYS A 122 -15.03 -9.72 1.58
C LYS A 122 -16.54 -9.75 1.36
N PRO A 123 -17.02 -9.53 0.13
CA PRO A 123 -18.43 -9.72 -0.21
C PRO A 123 -18.86 -11.15 0.12
N ARG A 124 -19.92 -11.30 0.89
CA ARG A 124 -20.51 -12.61 1.17
C ARG A 124 -21.93 -12.68 0.64
N LYS A 125 -22.32 -13.79 0.08
CA LYS A 125 -23.72 -14.08 -0.21
C LYS A 125 -24.44 -14.42 1.10
N ILE A 126 -25.57 -13.79 1.32
CA ILE A 126 -26.48 -14.13 2.38
C ILE A 126 -27.50 -15.09 1.79
N ALA A 127 -27.58 -16.31 2.32
CA ALA A 127 -28.66 -17.22 1.96
C ALA A 127 -29.96 -16.73 2.63
N VAL A 128 -30.99 -16.56 1.82
CA VAL A 128 -32.34 -16.28 2.35
C VAL A 128 -32.95 -17.63 2.69
N ALA A 129 -33.21 -17.88 3.97
CA ALA A 129 -34.04 -18.99 4.38
C ALA A 129 -35.50 -18.68 3.99
N THR A 130 -36.07 -19.51 3.16
CA THR A 130 -37.52 -19.51 2.94
C THR A 130 -38.10 -20.42 4.01
N ASP A 131 -38.90 -19.87 4.92
CA ASP A 131 -39.78 -20.67 5.78
C ASP A 131 -40.77 -21.37 4.88
N SER A 132 -40.40 -22.59 4.47
CA SER A 132 -41.36 -23.53 3.91
C SER A 132 -42.10 -24.20 5.07
N ASP A 133 -42.88 -23.42 5.81
CA ASP A 133 -44.00 -23.99 6.53
C ASP A 133 -45.04 -24.34 5.48
N GLY A 134 -44.96 -25.61 5.04
CA GLY A 134 -45.82 -26.18 3.99
C GLY A 134 -47.24 -26.32 4.49
N SER A 135 -47.99 -25.29 4.52
CA SER A 135 -49.45 -25.33 4.47
C SER A 135 -49.82 -25.49 3.00
N ILE A 136 -49.99 -26.72 2.56
CA ILE A 136 -50.65 -27.07 1.31
C ILE A 136 -52.09 -26.66 1.49
N ILE A 137 -52.48 -25.50 0.93
CA ILE A 137 -53.88 -25.17 0.68
C ILE A 137 -54.29 -26.08 -0.45
N GLN A 138 -54.95 -27.19 -0.13
CA GLN A 138 -55.68 -27.99 -1.11
C GLN A 138 -56.76 -27.10 -1.65
N ALA A 139 -56.61 -26.67 -2.88
CA ALA A 139 -57.71 -26.10 -3.65
C ALA A 139 -58.78 -27.17 -3.81
N HIS A 140 -59.91 -26.95 -3.16
CA HIS A 140 -61.11 -27.73 -3.46
C HIS A 140 -61.46 -27.46 -4.91
N GLU A 141 -61.25 -28.44 -5.73
CA GLU A 141 -61.79 -28.53 -7.07
C GLU A 141 -63.29 -28.77 -6.96
N ASN A 142 -64.06 -27.72 -7.09
CA ASN A 142 -65.51 -27.80 -7.27
C ASN A 142 -65.75 -28.37 -8.68
N SER A 143 -65.92 -29.68 -8.74
CA SER A 143 -66.52 -30.34 -9.88
C SER A 143 -68.03 -30.05 -9.89
N ASP A 144 -68.41 -28.96 -10.49
CA ASP A 144 -69.82 -28.81 -10.91
C ASP A 144 -69.84 -28.97 -12.45
N ALA A 145 -69.98 -30.22 -12.83
CA ALA A 145 -70.25 -30.59 -14.24
C ALA A 145 -71.76 -30.62 -14.43
N PRO A 146 -72.32 -29.84 -15.39
CA PRO A 146 -73.72 -29.99 -15.72
C PRO A 146 -73.94 -31.28 -16.47
N GLN A 147 -74.95 -32.06 -16.00
CA GLN A 147 -75.42 -33.29 -16.64
C GLN A 147 -76.15 -32.94 -17.95
N PRO A 148 -75.98 -33.78 -18.98
CA PRO A 148 -76.79 -33.65 -20.20
C PRO A 148 -78.23 -34.11 -19.97
N VAL A 149 -79.16 -33.27 -20.28
CA VAL A 149 -80.57 -33.64 -20.39
C VAL A 149 -80.86 -34.27 -21.77
N ASP A 150 -81.30 -35.52 -21.70
CA ASP A 150 -81.89 -36.24 -22.82
C ASP A 150 -83.19 -35.63 -23.16
N GLN A 151 -83.39 -35.32 -24.44
CA GLN A 151 -84.53 -35.62 -25.34
C GLN A 151 -84.10 -35.42 -26.77
#